data_ff3d614f5906486d73f64fe283825fa8
#
_entry.id   ff3d614f5906486d73f64fe283825fa8
#
_cell.length_a   1.000
_cell.length_b   1.000
_cell.length_c   1.000
_cell.angle_alpha   90.00
_cell.angle_beta   90.00
_cell.angle_gamma   90.00
#
_symmetry.space_group_name_H-M   'P 1'
#
loop_
_entity.id
_entity.type
_entity.pdbx_description
1 polymer ?
#
loop_
_entity_poly.entity_id
_entity_poly.type
_entity_poly.pdbx_seq_one_letter_code
_entity_poly.pdbx_strand_id
1 'polypeptide(L)'
;MKAGVLRTIVTALIAGALIEPASAAETLEDAWARALGADRGLAAVRSQAEAAEFDAAAARAQRWPTVAVGGSYTWLDQSPAFDFSFTGLPITAPPLFGGDDYVMGQAAVTVPLFTSGRISSGIAAAEARGRGAGAQAAGAEQDVKLAVAETYVGVLRARKALAVAD
;
A
#
# COMPACT_ATOMS: atom_id res chain seq x y z
N MET A 1 -41.74 -45.50 -28.97
CA MET A 1 -42.12 -45.00 -27.63
C MET A 1 -40.99 -44.30 -26.91
N LYS A 2 -40.13 -43.46 -27.56
CA LYS A 2 -39.00 -42.75 -26.91
C LYS A 2 -39.03 -41.23 -27.07
N ALA A 3 -39.97 -40.65 -27.78
CA ALA A 3 -40.05 -39.21 -28.05
C ALA A 3 -40.94 -38.41 -27.06
N GLY A 4 -41.80 -39.07 -26.29
CA GLY A 4 -42.72 -38.45 -25.36
C GLY A 4 -42.11 -38.05 -24.00
N VAL A 5 -41.14 -38.84 -23.53
CA VAL A 5 -40.53 -38.63 -22.19
C VAL A 5 -39.56 -37.46 -22.16
N LEU A 6 -38.87 -37.14 -23.28
CA LEU A 6 -37.93 -36.05 -23.38
C LEU A 6 -38.60 -34.66 -23.37
N ARG A 7 -39.83 -34.59 -23.85
CA ARG A 7 -40.59 -33.32 -23.92
C ARG A 7 -41.16 -32.90 -22.57
N THR A 8 -41.48 -33.87 -21.71
CA THR A 8 -42.05 -33.62 -20.37
C THR A 8 -40.96 -33.16 -19.38
N ILE A 9 -39.72 -33.59 -19.55
CA ILE A 9 -38.60 -33.19 -18.68
C ILE A 9 -38.14 -31.75 -18.97
N VAL A 10 -38.17 -31.32 -20.23
CA VAL A 10 -37.75 -29.92 -20.60
C VAL A 10 -38.79 -28.89 -20.13
N THR A 11 -40.08 -29.24 -20.07
CA THR A 11 -41.14 -28.30 -19.60
C THR A 11 -41.12 -28.15 -18.07
N ALA A 12 -40.67 -29.14 -17.31
CA ALA A 12 -40.57 -29.06 -15.86
C ALA A 12 -39.36 -28.26 -15.37
N LEU A 13 -38.31 -28.15 -16.19
CA LEU A 13 -37.09 -27.41 -15.82
C LEU A 13 -37.18 -25.87 -15.98
N ILE A 14 -38.15 -25.38 -16.75
CA ILE A 14 -38.34 -23.95 -17.01
C ILE A 14 -39.28 -23.28 -15.98
N ALA A 15 -40.07 -24.03 -15.25
CA ALA A 15 -41.01 -23.53 -14.25
C ALA A 15 -40.40 -23.23 -12.88
N GLY A 16 -39.10 -23.57 -12.66
CA GLY A 16 -38.41 -23.38 -11.38
C GLY A 16 -37.58 -22.10 -11.25
N ALA A 17 -37.53 -21.22 -12.25
CA ALA A 17 -36.54 -20.13 -12.34
C ALA A 17 -37.11 -18.71 -12.08
N LEU A 18 -38.34 -18.56 -11.56
CA LEU A 18 -38.92 -17.25 -11.24
C LEU A 18 -39.40 -17.14 -9.78
N ILE A 19 -38.58 -17.65 -8.84
CA ILE A 19 -38.67 -17.15 -7.46
C ILE A 19 -37.70 -15.99 -7.44
N GLU A 20 -38.12 -14.79 -7.85
CA GLU A 20 -37.47 -13.57 -7.42
C GLU A 20 -37.47 -13.60 -5.89
N PRO A 21 -36.32 -13.55 -5.20
CA PRO A 21 -36.33 -13.35 -3.77
C PRO A 21 -37.10 -12.05 -3.54
N ALA A 22 -38.21 -12.11 -2.79
CA ALA A 22 -38.89 -10.95 -2.31
C ALA A 22 -37.79 -10.01 -1.79
N SER A 23 -37.65 -8.84 -2.40
CA SER A 23 -36.66 -7.83 -2.04
C SER A 23 -36.93 -7.48 -0.59
N ALA A 24 -36.26 -8.19 0.32
CA ALA A 24 -36.26 -7.85 1.72
C ALA A 24 -35.83 -6.40 1.77
N ALA A 25 -36.67 -5.53 2.37
CA ALA A 25 -36.35 -4.12 2.48
C ALA A 25 -34.94 -4.01 3.07
N GLU A 26 -34.01 -3.51 2.28
CA GLU A 26 -32.61 -3.36 2.70
C GLU A 26 -32.57 -2.53 3.97
N THR A 27 -31.96 -3.06 5.03
CA THR A 27 -31.83 -2.34 6.29
C THR A 27 -30.70 -1.30 6.20
N LEU A 28 -30.70 -0.34 7.11
CA LEU A 28 -29.62 0.65 7.19
C LEU A 28 -28.28 -0.04 7.50
N GLU A 29 -28.29 -1.10 8.30
CA GLU A 29 -27.10 -1.90 8.63
C GLU A 29 -26.53 -2.61 7.41
N ASP A 30 -27.38 -3.16 6.55
CA ASP A 30 -26.95 -3.79 5.29
C ASP A 30 -26.33 -2.76 4.35
N ALA A 31 -26.92 -1.56 4.26
CA ALA A 31 -26.39 -0.45 3.47
C ALA A 31 -25.03 0.01 3.98
N TRP A 32 -24.84 0.12 5.30
CA TRP A 32 -23.54 0.42 5.90
C TRP A 32 -22.50 -0.65 5.58
N ALA A 33 -22.83 -1.92 5.78
CA ALA A 33 -21.90 -3.03 5.52
C ALA A 33 -21.40 -3.03 4.07
N ARG A 34 -22.30 -2.79 3.11
CA ARG A 34 -21.95 -2.70 1.69
C ARG A 34 -21.10 -1.47 1.38
N ALA A 35 -21.46 -0.31 1.91
CA ALA A 35 -20.73 0.93 1.67
C ALA A 35 -19.32 0.87 2.24
N LEU A 36 -19.15 0.41 3.49
CA LEU A 36 -17.84 0.26 4.14
C LEU A 36 -16.92 -0.74 3.41
N GLY A 37 -17.50 -1.74 2.73
CA GLY A 37 -16.74 -2.68 1.92
C GLY A 37 -16.41 -2.19 0.51
N ALA A 38 -17.22 -1.28 -0.04
CA ALA A 38 -17.09 -0.83 -1.43
C ALA A 38 -16.40 0.54 -1.56
N ASP A 39 -16.34 1.33 -0.50
CA ASP A 39 -15.78 2.69 -0.53
C ASP A 39 -14.26 2.67 -0.72
N ARG A 40 -13.82 3.18 -1.87
CA ARG A 40 -12.39 3.24 -2.22
C ARG A 40 -11.65 4.32 -1.45
N GLY A 41 -12.34 5.39 -1.05
CA GLY A 41 -11.76 6.46 -0.23
C GLY A 41 -11.41 5.92 1.14
N LEU A 42 -12.33 5.20 1.79
CA LEU A 42 -12.09 4.53 3.07
C LEU A 42 -10.96 3.48 2.96
N ALA A 43 -10.95 2.69 1.87
CA ALA A 43 -9.87 1.72 1.63
C ALA A 43 -8.50 2.41 1.53
N ALA A 44 -8.41 3.55 0.83
CA ALA A 44 -7.17 4.32 0.72
C ALA A 44 -6.71 4.87 2.08
N VAL A 45 -7.61 5.42 2.90
CA VAL A 45 -7.28 5.94 4.24
C VAL A 45 -6.83 4.81 5.18
N ARG A 46 -7.45 3.63 5.10
CA ARG A 46 -7.02 2.44 5.86
C ARG A 46 -5.61 1.99 5.45
N SER A 47 -5.31 1.96 4.16
CA SER A 47 -3.95 1.66 3.68
C SER A 47 -2.92 2.70 4.12
N GLN A 48 -3.29 3.97 4.22
CA GLN A 48 -2.42 5.02 4.79
C GLN A 48 -2.17 4.81 6.28
N ALA A 49 -3.16 4.39 7.04
CA ALA A 49 -2.99 4.06 8.46
C ALA A 49 -2.05 2.86 8.64
N GLU A 50 -2.21 1.82 7.84
CA GLU A 50 -1.31 0.66 7.83
C GLU A 50 0.13 1.06 7.44
N ALA A 51 0.31 1.89 6.42
CA ALA A 51 1.62 2.41 6.05
C ALA A 51 2.29 3.18 7.20
N ALA A 52 1.54 3.99 7.95
CA ALA A 52 2.07 4.73 9.10
C ALA A 52 2.48 3.79 10.27
N GLU A 53 1.85 2.63 10.42
CA GLU A 53 2.29 1.59 11.37
C GLU A 53 3.62 0.95 10.94
N PHE A 54 3.80 0.68 9.65
CA PHE A 54 5.09 0.21 9.11
C PHE A 54 6.18 1.26 9.25
N ASP A 55 5.87 2.54 9.07
CA ASP A 55 6.82 3.63 9.32
C ASP A 55 7.27 3.66 10.78
N ALA A 56 6.36 3.44 11.73
CA ALA A 56 6.70 3.34 13.14
C ALA A 56 7.58 2.11 13.44
N ALA A 57 7.32 0.97 12.79
CA ALA A 57 8.15 -0.22 12.89
C ALA A 57 9.55 0.02 12.31
N ALA A 58 9.65 0.69 11.15
CA ALA A 58 10.92 1.08 10.53
C ALA A 58 11.70 2.07 11.42
N ALA A 59 11.02 3.01 12.06
CA ALA A 59 11.65 3.92 13.03
C ALA A 59 12.25 3.15 14.24
N ARG A 60 11.54 2.15 14.76
CA ARG A 60 12.06 1.28 15.84
C ARG A 60 13.28 0.48 15.39
N ALA A 61 13.31 0.05 14.12
CA ALA A 61 14.43 -0.69 13.54
C ALA A 61 15.73 0.12 13.50
N GLN A 62 15.68 1.46 13.54
CA GLN A 62 16.87 2.32 13.60
C GLN A 62 17.72 2.15 14.86
N ARG A 63 17.24 1.43 15.88
CA ARG A 63 18.03 1.03 17.06
C ARG A 63 18.98 -0.13 16.79
N TRP A 64 18.73 -0.89 15.73
CA TRP A 64 19.48 -2.09 15.42
C TRP A 64 20.69 -1.79 14.52
N PRO A 65 21.73 -2.65 14.55
CA PRO A 65 22.82 -2.56 13.60
C PRO A 65 22.30 -2.63 12.16
N THR A 66 22.83 -1.78 11.31
CA THR A 66 22.54 -1.79 9.86
C THR A 66 23.74 -2.36 9.12
N VAL A 67 23.53 -3.33 8.26
CA VAL A 67 24.53 -3.90 7.36
C VAL A 67 24.25 -3.41 5.96
N ALA A 68 25.22 -2.77 5.33
CA ALA A 68 25.16 -2.34 3.94
C ALA A 68 26.24 -3.04 3.14
N VAL A 69 25.89 -3.59 1.99
CA VAL A 69 26.82 -4.18 1.02
C VAL A 69 26.62 -3.46 -0.29
N GLY A 70 27.71 -3.01 -0.90
CA GLY A 70 27.69 -2.32 -2.19
C GLY A 70 28.79 -2.83 -3.09
N GLY A 71 28.55 -2.80 -4.40
CA GLY A 71 29.55 -3.07 -5.42
C GLY A 71 29.42 -2.06 -6.54
N SER A 72 30.55 -1.66 -7.09
CA SER A 72 30.61 -0.83 -8.30
C SER A 72 31.58 -1.41 -9.30
N TYR A 73 31.19 -1.33 -10.56
CA TYR A 73 32.07 -1.57 -11.70
C TYR A 73 32.31 -0.22 -12.38
N THR A 74 33.57 0.12 -12.55
CA THR A 74 33.96 1.36 -13.21
C THR A 74 34.80 1.02 -14.43
N TRP A 75 34.38 1.53 -15.56
CA TRP A 75 35.13 1.49 -16.81
C TRP A 75 35.64 2.90 -17.14
N LEU A 76 36.91 3.00 -17.46
CA LEU A 76 37.61 4.24 -17.78
C LEU A 76 38.04 4.20 -19.24
N ASP A 77 37.88 5.30 -19.96
CA ASP A 77 38.36 5.44 -21.35
C ASP A 77 39.90 5.47 -21.42
N GLN A 78 40.54 5.91 -20.35
CA GLN A 78 41.99 5.92 -20.19
C GLN A 78 42.38 5.53 -18.77
N SER A 79 43.38 4.67 -18.62
CA SER A 79 43.94 4.33 -17.31
C SER A 79 44.57 5.56 -16.66
N PRO A 80 44.20 5.92 -15.41
CA PRO A 80 44.84 7.00 -14.70
C PRO A 80 46.33 6.63 -14.45
N ALA A 81 47.22 7.43 -15.01
CA ALA A 81 48.67 7.32 -14.78
C ALA A 81 49.20 8.63 -14.23
N PHE A 82 50.19 8.55 -13.34
CA PHE A 82 50.93 9.72 -12.92
C PHE A 82 52.03 10.04 -13.94
N ASP A 83 52.05 11.25 -14.44
CA ASP A 83 53.11 11.79 -15.28
C ASP A 83 54.10 12.56 -14.39
N PHE A 84 55.30 12.02 -14.24
CA PHE A 84 56.40 12.66 -13.53
C PHE A 84 57.43 13.34 -14.48
N SER A 85 57.01 13.68 -15.70
CA SER A 85 57.87 14.30 -16.69
C SER A 85 58.44 15.66 -16.26
N PHE A 86 57.91 16.31 -15.24
CA PHE A 86 58.46 17.57 -14.70
C PHE A 86 59.85 17.42 -14.02
N THR A 87 60.31 16.23 -13.73
CA THR A 87 61.59 15.98 -13.10
C THR A 87 62.77 15.76 -14.09
N GLY A 88 62.47 15.78 -15.39
CA GLY A 88 63.48 15.53 -16.43
C GLY A 88 63.94 14.07 -16.53
N LEU A 89 63.40 13.18 -15.74
CA LEU A 89 63.62 11.75 -15.79
C LEU A 89 62.44 11.06 -16.44
N PRO A 90 62.61 10.22 -17.50
CA PRO A 90 61.51 9.47 -18.08
C PRO A 90 61.06 8.34 -17.16
N ILE A 91 60.40 8.67 -16.07
CA ILE A 91 59.85 7.67 -15.15
C ILE A 91 58.38 7.44 -15.57
N THR A 92 58.14 6.33 -16.23
CA THR A 92 56.79 5.86 -16.48
C THR A 92 56.31 5.16 -15.24
N ALA A 93 55.42 5.80 -14.47
CA ALA A 93 54.77 5.14 -13.35
C ALA A 93 53.84 4.02 -13.86
N PRO A 94 53.79 2.87 -13.19
CA PRO A 94 52.79 1.86 -13.53
C PRO A 94 51.38 2.46 -13.35
N PRO A 95 50.37 2.01 -14.16
CA PRO A 95 48.99 2.47 -14.00
C PRO A 95 48.54 2.18 -12.57
N LEU A 96 47.81 3.11 -11.97
CA LEU A 96 47.28 3.01 -10.60
C LEU A 96 46.33 1.82 -10.40
N PHE A 97 45.68 1.40 -11.47
CA PHE A 97 44.82 0.23 -11.53
C PHE A 97 45.33 -0.68 -12.66
N GLY A 98 45.18 -1.98 -12.50
CA GLY A 98 45.73 -2.99 -13.42
C GLY A 98 45.13 -3.00 -14.83
N GLY A 99 44.26 -2.01 -15.20
CA GLY A 99 43.59 -1.89 -16.49
C GLY A 99 42.67 -0.68 -16.54
N ASP A 100 41.90 -0.61 -17.62
CA ASP A 100 40.93 0.46 -17.87
C ASP A 100 39.59 0.23 -17.15
N ASP A 101 39.47 -0.90 -16.45
CA ASP A 101 38.31 -1.26 -15.66
C ASP A 101 38.70 -1.80 -14.28
N TYR A 102 37.86 -1.54 -13.32
CA TYR A 102 37.99 -2.12 -11.99
C TYR A 102 36.65 -2.34 -11.29
N VAL A 103 36.63 -3.37 -10.45
CA VAL A 103 35.50 -3.69 -9.57
C VAL A 103 35.85 -3.28 -8.15
N MET A 104 34.96 -2.56 -7.49
CA MET A 104 35.09 -2.22 -6.09
C MET A 104 33.92 -2.82 -5.32
N GLY A 105 34.21 -3.54 -4.24
CA GLY A 105 33.23 -4.05 -3.31
C GLY A 105 33.42 -3.42 -1.94
N GLN A 106 32.32 -3.08 -1.27
CA GLN A 106 32.34 -2.58 0.10
C GLN A 106 31.28 -3.26 0.95
N ALA A 107 31.60 -3.49 2.20
CA ALA A 107 30.67 -3.90 3.22
C ALA A 107 30.84 -3.00 4.44
N ALA A 108 29.75 -2.51 4.99
CA ALA A 108 29.75 -1.63 6.15
C ALA A 108 28.73 -2.11 7.19
N VAL A 109 29.11 -2.08 8.46
CA VAL A 109 28.22 -2.31 9.60
C VAL A 109 28.17 -1.05 10.43
N THR A 110 26.98 -0.49 10.62
CA THR A 110 26.78 0.72 11.42
C THR A 110 25.94 0.39 12.64
N VAL A 111 26.47 0.69 13.82
CA VAL A 111 25.79 0.48 15.10
C VAL A 111 25.63 1.84 15.80
N PRO A 112 24.39 2.31 16.05
CA PRO A 112 24.19 3.56 16.77
C PRO A 112 24.39 3.34 18.28
N LEU A 113 25.52 3.77 18.82
CA LEU A 113 25.84 3.65 20.25
C LEU A 113 25.22 4.77 21.08
N PHE A 114 25.27 6.00 20.55
CA PHE A 114 24.71 7.18 21.21
C PHE A 114 24.22 8.20 20.18
N THR A 115 22.97 8.67 20.32
CA THR A 115 22.33 9.55 19.35
C THR A 115 21.67 10.79 19.99
N SER A 116 22.01 11.10 21.24
CA SER A 116 21.45 12.25 21.98
C SER A 116 19.91 12.32 21.95
N GLY A 117 19.24 11.17 21.99
CA GLY A 117 17.77 11.10 21.95
C GLY A 117 17.15 11.18 20.55
N ARG A 118 17.93 11.41 19.48
CA ARG A 118 17.41 11.54 18.10
C ARG A 118 16.58 10.34 17.67
N ILE A 119 17.04 9.12 17.90
CA ILE A 119 16.32 7.89 17.55
C ILE A 119 15.05 7.75 18.39
N SER A 120 15.12 7.96 19.70
CA SER A 120 13.95 7.82 20.59
C SER A 120 12.86 8.84 20.28
N SER A 121 13.24 10.09 20.01
CA SER A 121 12.29 11.13 19.58
C SER A 121 11.71 10.85 18.20
N GLY A 122 12.52 10.31 17.27
CA GLY A 122 12.06 9.87 15.96
C GLY A 122 11.02 8.77 16.04
N ILE A 123 11.24 7.76 16.91
CA ILE A 123 10.27 6.70 17.17
C ILE A 123 8.99 7.26 17.76
N ALA A 124 9.07 8.11 18.79
CA ALA A 124 7.90 8.72 19.41
C ALA A 124 7.08 9.54 18.39
N ALA A 125 7.74 10.26 17.50
CA ALA A 125 7.10 11.02 16.43
C ALA A 125 6.41 10.09 15.40
N ALA A 126 7.05 8.99 14.99
CA ALA A 126 6.47 8.02 14.07
C ALA A 126 5.25 7.32 14.68
N GLU A 127 5.32 6.93 15.95
CA GLU A 127 4.20 6.33 16.68
C GLU A 127 3.03 7.32 16.84
N ALA A 128 3.31 8.60 17.07
CA ALA A 128 2.27 9.61 17.13
C ALA A 128 1.57 9.80 15.77
N ARG A 129 2.33 9.75 14.66
CA ARG A 129 1.76 9.77 13.31
C ARG A 129 0.89 8.54 13.05
N GLY A 130 1.34 7.34 13.45
CA GLY A 130 0.55 6.12 13.33
C GLY A 130 -0.79 6.23 14.04
N ARG A 131 -0.79 6.70 15.31
CA ARG A 131 -2.05 6.96 16.05
C ARG A 131 -2.94 7.97 15.35
N GLY A 132 -2.36 9.05 14.81
CA GLY A 132 -3.09 10.07 14.04
C GLY A 132 -3.73 9.50 12.78
N ALA A 133 -3.01 8.69 12.02
CA ALA A 133 -3.52 8.02 10.82
C ALA A 133 -4.65 7.02 11.16
N GLY A 134 -4.51 6.26 12.25
CA GLY A 134 -5.58 5.38 12.75
C GLY A 134 -6.85 6.15 13.14
N ALA A 135 -6.70 7.31 13.80
CA ALA A 135 -7.83 8.17 14.13
C ALA A 135 -8.52 8.74 12.89
N GLN A 136 -7.73 9.11 11.86
CA GLN A 136 -8.27 9.55 10.56
C GLN A 136 -9.06 8.44 9.87
N ALA A 137 -8.58 7.21 9.89
CA ALA A 137 -9.30 6.07 9.32
C ALA A 137 -10.63 5.82 10.06
N ALA A 138 -10.64 5.92 11.38
CA ALA A 138 -11.86 5.81 12.16
C ALA A 138 -12.84 6.97 11.86
N GLY A 139 -12.35 8.19 11.70
CA GLY A 139 -13.17 9.34 11.26
C GLY A 139 -13.79 9.13 9.89
N ALA A 140 -12.99 8.71 8.91
CA ALA A 140 -13.47 8.42 7.55
C ALA A 140 -14.56 7.32 7.53
N GLU A 141 -14.46 6.32 8.41
CA GLU A 141 -15.50 5.31 8.56
C GLU A 141 -16.83 5.92 9.04
N GLN A 142 -16.78 6.85 9.99
CA GLN A 142 -17.98 7.53 10.47
C GLN A 142 -18.58 8.45 9.39
N ASP A 143 -17.74 9.11 8.59
CA ASP A 143 -18.18 9.96 7.49
C ASP A 143 -18.94 9.14 6.43
N VAL A 144 -18.44 7.94 6.08
CA VAL A 144 -19.14 7.03 5.16
C VAL A 144 -20.48 6.59 5.76
N LYS A 145 -20.52 6.22 7.05
CA LYS A 145 -21.77 5.84 7.73
C LYS A 145 -22.79 6.97 7.72
N LEU A 146 -22.35 8.20 7.96
CA LEU A 146 -23.22 9.39 7.93
C LEU A 146 -23.79 9.63 6.53
N ALA A 147 -22.95 9.63 5.50
CA ALA A 147 -23.37 9.82 4.12
C ALA A 147 -24.40 8.76 3.67
N VAL A 148 -24.20 7.50 4.07
CA VAL A 148 -25.16 6.42 3.81
C VAL A 148 -26.47 6.66 4.55
N ALA A 149 -26.45 7.06 5.82
CA ALA A 149 -27.65 7.32 6.59
C ALA A 149 -28.47 8.47 5.99
N GLU A 150 -27.83 9.55 5.58
CA GLU A 150 -28.49 10.69 4.92
C GLU A 150 -29.16 10.29 3.62
N THR A 151 -28.47 9.54 2.76
CA THR A 151 -29.03 9.03 1.49
C THR A 151 -30.16 8.04 1.73
N TYR A 152 -30.03 7.15 2.68
CA TYR A 152 -31.07 6.17 3.05
C TYR A 152 -32.36 6.86 3.49
N VAL A 153 -32.27 7.85 4.39
CA VAL A 153 -33.41 8.65 4.82
C VAL A 153 -34.01 9.43 3.64
N GLY A 154 -33.17 9.95 2.73
CA GLY A 154 -33.62 10.60 1.50
C GLY A 154 -34.49 9.68 0.63
N VAL A 155 -34.06 8.44 0.42
CA VAL A 155 -34.83 7.42 -0.32
C VAL A 155 -36.16 7.11 0.38
N LEU A 156 -36.17 6.96 1.70
CA LEU A 156 -37.41 6.70 2.45
C LEU A 156 -38.41 7.85 2.34
N ARG A 157 -37.94 9.09 2.38
CA ARG A 157 -38.77 10.29 2.18
C ARG A 157 -39.37 10.33 0.78
N ALA A 158 -38.57 10.05 -0.25
CA ALA A 158 -39.02 10.02 -1.63
C ALA A 158 -40.08 8.92 -1.85
N ARG A 159 -39.87 7.71 -1.30
CA ARG A 159 -40.85 6.62 -1.36
C ARG A 159 -42.21 7.01 -0.70
N LYS A 160 -42.15 7.67 0.48
CA LYS A 160 -43.35 8.14 1.16
C LYS A 160 -44.08 9.25 0.37
N ALA A 161 -43.34 10.16 -0.26
CA ALA A 161 -43.93 11.21 -1.09
C ALA A 161 -44.67 10.62 -2.31
N LEU A 162 -44.11 9.61 -2.96
CA LEU A 162 -44.75 8.88 -4.04
C LEU A 162 -46.04 8.21 -3.57
N ALA A 163 -46.02 7.51 -2.45
CA ALA A 163 -47.18 6.82 -1.90
C ALA A 163 -48.34 7.75 -1.46
N VAL A 164 -48.08 9.06 -1.32
CA VAL A 164 -49.10 10.07 -0.99
C VAL A 164 -49.65 10.74 -2.28
N ALA A 165 -48.85 10.70 -3.38
CA ALA A 165 -49.24 11.32 -4.65
C ALA A 165 -50.11 10.40 -5.53
N ASP A 166 -50.13 9.09 -5.26
CA ASP A 166 -51.01 8.08 -5.87
C ASP A 166 -52.32 7.96 -5.09
#